data_4a03a62c874737836cff0eb7ad07a28d
#
_entry.id   4a03a62c874737836cff0eb7ad07a28d
#
_cell.length_a   1.000
_cell.length_b   1.000
_cell.length_c   1.000
_cell.angle_alpha   90.00
_cell.angle_beta   90.00
_cell.angle_gamma   90.00
#
_symmetry.space_group_name_H-M   'P 1'
#
loop_
_entity.id
_entity.type
_entity.pdbx_description
1 polymer ?
#
loop_
_entity_poly.entity_id
_entity_poly.type
_entity_poly.pdbx_seq_one_letter_code
_entity_poly.pdbx_strand_id
1 'polypeptide(L)'
;MLFKRKGAKKEPTPNYPWDQTEPPPNCPGQKWNRPHMSLKGEIYLKKKVRKKLKKWLIIFTILVLIVIVAVPIKKQMTKILYKKEYAEYVNKYAEEYGVEKNLVYALIKAESNFNPKAISHQNANGLMQLMYPTAEELANKCQIKLTKENILDPDININLGTQYIAILLDKYECVELALAAYNAGSGNVDKWIKKGIIKSDGSDIENIPYKETNMYVRKIMRDYEIYIELES
;
A
#
# COMPACT_ATOMS: atom_id res chain seq x y z
N MET A 1 33.63 36.00 -3.22
CA MET A 1 34.83 35.29 -3.77
C MET A 1 34.44 34.70 -5.11
N LEU A 2 34.94 35.34 -6.18
CA LEU A 2 34.62 34.99 -7.57
C LEU A 2 35.64 33.95 -8.07
N PHE A 3 35.20 32.75 -8.44
CA PHE A 3 36.04 31.78 -9.12
C PHE A 3 35.96 32.01 -10.64
N LYS A 4 37.06 32.55 -11.21
CA LYS A 4 37.28 32.65 -12.66
C LYS A 4 37.45 31.26 -13.27
N ARG A 5 36.58 30.84 -14.19
CA ARG A 5 36.81 29.70 -15.09
C ARG A 5 37.90 30.08 -16.11
N LYS A 6 38.98 29.34 -16.10
CA LYS A 6 40.06 29.40 -17.15
C LYS A 6 39.47 28.83 -18.45
N GLY A 7 39.61 29.60 -19.53
CA GLY A 7 39.21 29.23 -20.86
C GLY A 7 39.96 28.04 -21.42
N ALA A 8 39.27 27.06 -21.95
CA ALA A 8 39.85 25.99 -22.73
C ALA A 8 40.35 26.54 -24.06
N LYS A 9 41.64 26.34 -24.37
CA LYS A 9 42.21 26.61 -25.68
C LYS A 9 41.58 25.67 -26.67
N LYS A 10 40.91 26.24 -27.72
CA LYS A 10 40.48 25.49 -28.92
C LYS A 10 41.75 25.08 -29.67
N GLU A 11 41.93 23.78 -29.84
CA GLU A 11 42.94 23.28 -30.82
C GLU A 11 42.52 23.70 -32.22
N PRO A 12 43.49 24.06 -33.09
CA PRO A 12 43.16 24.42 -34.49
C PRO A 12 42.63 23.17 -35.24
N THR A 13 41.49 23.30 -35.85
CA THR A 13 40.94 22.28 -36.76
C THR A 13 41.87 22.04 -37.92
N PRO A 14 42.16 20.79 -38.34
CA PRO A 14 42.94 20.52 -39.52
C PRO A 14 42.29 21.15 -40.74
N ASN A 15 43.11 21.95 -41.46
CA ASN A 15 42.66 22.59 -42.72
C ASN A 15 42.58 21.51 -43.80
N TYR A 16 41.42 20.91 -43.99
CA TYR A 16 41.15 20.04 -45.16
C TYR A 16 40.79 20.91 -46.35
N PRO A 17 41.41 20.69 -47.55
CA PRO A 17 41.22 21.51 -48.72
C PRO A 17 39.86 21.35 -49.44
N TRP A 18 38.92 20.65 -48.82
CA TRP A 18 37.56 20.42 -49.43
C TRP A 18 36.48 20.83 -48.44
N ASP A 19 35.43 21.46 -48.99
CA ASP A 19 34.21 21.70 -48.29
C ASP A 19 33.54 20.34 -48.00
N GLN A 20 33.14 20.08 -46.74
CA GLN A 20 32.52 18.82 -46.29
C GLN A 20 31.06 18.65 -46.83
N THR A 21 30.57 19.61 -47.61
CA THR A 21 29.21 19.59 -48.16
C THR A 21 29.14 19.02 -49.57
N GLU A 22 30.28 18.88 -50.25
CA GLU A 22 30.30 18.30 -51.60
C GLU A 22 31.05 16.96 -51.63
N PRO A 23 30.52 15.94 -52.34
CA PRO A 23 31.25 14.70 -52.51
C PRO A 23 32.52 14.96 -53.34
N PRO A 24 33.66 14.32 -53.03
CA PRO A 24 34.91 14.54 -53.78
C PRO A 24 34.72 14.18 -55.26
N PRO A 25 35.40 14.93 -56.16
CA PRO A 25 35.23 14.70 -57.61
C PRO A 25 35.64 13.27 -57.98
N ASN A 26 34.80 12.64 -58.82
CA ASN A 26 35.04 11.30 -59.33
C ASN A 26 36.36 11.23 -60.10
N CYS A 27 37.38 10.65 -59.50
CA CYS A 27 38.61 10.29 -60.24
C CYS A 27 38.31 9.01 -61.06
N PRO A 28 38.42 9.03 -62.37
CA PRO A 28 38.24 7.84 -63.20
C PRO A 28 39.33 6.81 -62.86
N GLY A 29 38.94 5.67 -62.29
CA GLY A 29 39.86 4.57 -62.02
C GLY A 29 40.02 4.16 -60.54
N GLN A 30 39.58 4.97 -59.56
CA GLN A 30 39.60 4.53 -58.16
C GLN A 30 38.33 3.79 -57.80
N LYS A 31 38.39 2.43 -57.80
CA LYS A 31 37.42 1.60 -57.08
C LYS A 31 37.59 1.86 -55.60
N TRP A 32 36.64 2.59 -54.98
CA TRP A 32 36.55 2.67 -53.52
C TRP A 32 36.33 1.26 -52.97
N ASN A 33 37.43 0.63 -52.53
CA ASN A 33 37.31 -0.57 -51.70
C ASN A 33 36.69 -0.15 -50.37
N ARG A 34 35.34 -0.22 -50.23
CA ARG A 34 34.76 -0.30 -48.90
C ARG A 34 35.55 -1.37 -48.14
N PRO A 35 35.99 -1.12 -46.91
CA PRO A 35 36.69 -2.17 -46.18
C PRO A 35 35.76 -3.36 -46.11
N HIS A 36 36.05 -4.38 -46.92
CA HIS A 36 35.36 -5.65 -46.87
C HIS A 36 35.71 -6.24 -45.51
N MET A 37 34.77 -6.14 -44.57
CA MET A 37 34.93 -6.81 -43.29
C MET A 37 35.10 -8.30 -43.62
N SER A 38 36.26 -8.86 -43.31
CA SER A 38 36.61 -10.26 -43.61
C SER A 38 35.47 -11.15 -43.10
N LEU A 39 35.07 -12.14 -43.88
CA LEU A 39 34.06 -13.16 -43.53
C LEU A 39 34.26 -13.70 -42.12
N LYS A 40 35.51 -13.77 -41.62
CA LYS A 40 35.87 -14.12 -40.26
C LYS A 40 35.38 -13.09 -39.24
N GLY A 41 35.43 -11.80 -39.56
CA GLY A 41 34.96 -10.70 -38.69
C GLY A 41 33.43 -10.70 -38.56
N GLU A 42 32.69 -10.93 -39.66
CA GLU A 42 31.22 -11.03 -39.59
C GLU A 42 30.76 -12.25 -38.78
N ILE A 43 31.43 -13.41 -38.95
CA ILE A 43 31.13 -14.62 -38.17
C ILE A 43 31.42 -14.40 -36.69
N TYR A 44 32.51 -13.70 -36.35
CA TYR A 44 32.86 -13.37 -34.98
C TYR A 44 31.81 -12.44 -34.33
N LEU A 45 31.38 -11.39 -35.01
CA LEU A 45 30.36 -10.47 -34.54
C LEU A 45 29.00 -11.19 -34.35
N LYS A 46 28.59 -12.01 -35.32
CA LYS A 46 27.38 -12.84 -35.21
C LYS A 46 27.43 -13.79 -34.00
N LYS A 47 28.58 -14.43 -33.74
CA LYS A 47 28.78 -15.28 -32.56
C LYS A 47 28.72 -14.48 -31.25
N LYS A 48 29.32 -13.28 -31.20
CA LYS A 48 29.32 -12.40 -30.02
C LYS A 48 27.91 -11.90 -29.71
N VAL A 49 27.14 -11.49 -30.72
CA VAL A 49 25.73 -11.07 -30.57
C VAL A 49 24.86 -12.23 -30.09
N ARG A 50 24.99 -13.43 -30.71
CA ARG A 50 24.26 -14.62 -30.26
C ARG A 50 24.57 -15.01 -28.81
N LYS A 51 25.83 -14.88 -28.35
CA LYS A 51 26.17 -15.15 -26.94
C LYS A 51 25.53 -14.12 -25.99
N LYS A 52 25.51 -12.81 -26.38
CA LYS A 52 24.80 -11.78 -25.61
C LYS A 52 23.29 -12.07 -25.55
N LEU A 53 22.68 -12.37 -26.71
CA LEU A 53 21.26 -12.67 -26.80
C LEU A 53 20.87 -13.87 -25.92
N LYS A 54 21.67 -14.96 -25.96
CA LYS A 54 21.44 -16.13 -25.09
C LYS A 54 21.53 -15.78 -23.61
N LYS A 55 22.49 -14.93 -23.19
CA LYS A 55 22.58 -14.46 -21.80
C LYS A 55 21.34 -13.67 -21.40
N TRP A 56 20.88 -12.76 -22.23
CA TRP A 56 19.67 -11.98 -21.97
C TRP A 56 18.43 -12.86 -21.93
N LEU A 57 18.31 -13.85 -22.80
CA LEU A 57 17.21 -14.84 -22.77
C LEU A 57 17.22 -15.63 -21.46
N ILE A 58 18.39 -16.08 -20.99
CA ILE A 58 18.51 -16.80 -19.71
C ILE A 58 18.09 -15.90 -18.55
N ILE A 59 18.56 -14.64 -18.52
CA ILE A 59 18.17 -13.68 -17.46
C ILE A 59 16.66 -13.46 -17.50
N PHE A 60 16.10 -13.26 -18.69
CA PHE A 60 14.65 -13.07 -18.86
C PHE A 60 13.86 -14.28 -18.38
N THR A 61 14.27 -15.51 -18.74
CA THR A 61 13.59 -16.73 -18.26
C THR A 61 13.67 -16.88 -16.75
N ILE A 62 14.82 -16.56 -16.14
CA ILE A 62 14.96 -16.57 -14.68
C ILE A 62 14.03 -15.55 -14.02
N LEU A 63 13.94 -14.34 -14.55
CA LEU A 63 13.02 -13.30 -14.03
C LEU A 63 11.56 -13.75 -14.12
N VAL A 64 11.17 -14.35 -15.25
CA VAL A 64 9.80 -14.89 -15.42
C VAL A 64 9.52 -15.99 -14.40
N LEU A 65 10.47 -16.93 -14.19
CA LEU A 65 10.34 -17.99 -13.20
C LEU A 65 10.21 -17.42 -11.77
N ILE A 66 11.00 -16.40 -11.43
CA ILE A 66 10.90 -15.72 -10.13
C ILE A 66 9.50 -15.14 -9.94
N VAL A 67 8.93 -14.47 -10.95
CA VAL A 67 7.58 -13.89 -10.86
C VAL A 67 6.53 -14.99 -10.69
N ILE A 68 6.62 -16.09 -11.48
CA ILE A 68 5.69 -17.22 -11.40
C ILE A 68 5.66 -17.83 -9.99
N VAL A 69 6.81 -17.88 -9.31
CA VAL A 69 6.91 -18.44 -7.96
C VAL A 69 6.54 -17.42 -6.89
N ALA A 70 6.97 -16.16 -7.04
CA ALA A 70 6.77 -15.13 -6.03
C ALA A 70 5.30 -14.70 -5.87
N VAL A 71 4.53 -14.66 -6.97
CA VAL A 71 3.12 -14.24 -6.94
C VAL A 71 2.25 -15.16 -6.07
N PRO A 72 2.24 -16.50 -6.29
CA PRO A 72 1.45 -17.41 -5.45
C PRO A 72 1.94 -17.44 -4.00
N ILE A 73 3.25 -17.35 -3.77
CA ILE A 73 3.80 -17.27 -2.40
C ILE A 73 3.28 -16.00 -1.70
N LYS A 74 3.33 -14.84 -2.36
CA LYS A 74 2.77 -13.60 -1.81
C LYS A 74 1.29 -13.77 -1.46
N LYS A 75 0.47 -14.32 -2.36
CA LYS A 75 -0.96 -14.55 -2.13
C LYS A 75 -1.20 -15.48 -0.93
N GLN A 76 -0.42 -16.54 -0.80
CA GLN A 76 -0.53 -17.47 0.33
C GLN A 76 -0.11 -16.82 1.66
N MET A 77 1.00 -16.07 1.66
CA MET A 77 1.45 -15.33 2.84
C MET A 77 0.43 -14.28 3.27
N THR A 78 -0.19 -13.57 2.31
CA THR A 78 -1.24 -12.60 2.62
C THR A 78 -2.43 -13.28 3.30
N LYS A 79 -2.89 -14.43 2.82
CA LYS A 79 -3.99 -15.20 3.46
C LYS A 79 -3.67 -15.63 4.90
N ILE A 80 -2.41 -15.96 5.18
CA ILE A 80 -1.96 -16.33 6.54
C ILE A 80 -1.95 -15.10 7.47
N LEU A 81 -1.52 -13.95 6.96
CA LEU A 81 -1.42 -12.70 7.73
C LEU A 81 -2.78 -12.02 7.94
N TYR A 82 -3.71 -12.19 6.99
CA TYR A 82 -5.05 -11.60 6.99
C TYR A 82 -6.09 -12.70 7.25
N LYS A 83 -6.09 -13.16 8.50
CA LYS A 83 -7.04 -14.18 8.98
C LYS A 83 -8.48 -13.67 8.92
N LYS A 84 -9.41 -14.60 8.72
CA LYS A 84 -10.87 -14.38 8.83
C LYS A 84 -11.43 -15.28 9.92
N GLU A 85 -10.84 -15.19 11.13
CA GLU A 85 -11.35 -15.87 12.30
C GLU A 85 -12.69 -15.24 12.74
N TYR A 86 -13.53 -15.98 13.47
CA TYR A 86 -14.85 -15.54 13.93
C TYR A 86 -15.81 -15.14 12.81
N ALA A 87 -15.70 -15.76 11.64
CA ALA A 87 -16.47 -15.39 10.45
C ALA A 87 -18.00 -15.44 10.68
N GLU A 88 -18.48 -16.35 11.51
CA GLU A 88 -19.90 -16.43 11.87
C GLU A 88 -20.39 -15.14 12.52
N TYR A 89 -19.68 -14.67 13.55
CA TYR A 89 -20.06 -13.44 14.27
C TYR A 89 -19.84 -12.19 13.41
N VAL A 90 -18.71 -12.12 12.69
CA VAL A 90 -18.43 -10.98 11.80
C VAL A 90 -19.49 -10.84 10.72
N ASN A 91 -19.85 -11.93 10.03
CA ASN A 91 -20.88 -11.89 8.99
C ASN A 91 -22.24 -11.50 9.57
N LYS A 92 -22.64 -12.11 10.70
CA LYS A 92 -23.90 -11.83 11.37
C LYS A 92 -24.04 -10.34 11.71
N TYR A 93 -23.07 -9.78 12.42
CA TYR A 93 -23.19 -8.41 12.93
C TYR A 93 -22.85 -7.35 11.88
N ALA A 94 -22.03 -7.67 10.89
CA ALA A 94 -21.80 -6.81 9.73
C ALA A 94 -23.12 -6.63 8.91
N GLU A 95 -23.86 -7.72 8.69
CA GLU A 95 -25.16 -7.68 8.04
C GLU A 95 -26.22 -6.96 8.90
N GLU A 96 -26.29 -7.28 10.20
CA GLU A 96 -27.25 -6.70 11.15
C GLU A 96 -27.13 -5.17 11.26
N TYR A 97 -25.89 -4.65 11.29
CA TYR A 97 -25.65 -3.21 11.45
C TYR A 97 -25.28 -2.49 10.15
N GLY A 98 -25.34 -3.17 9.00
CA GLY A 98 -25.05 -2.56 7.69
C GLY A 98 -23.58 -2.12 7.52
N VAL A 99 -22.64 -2.80 8.17
CA VAL A 99 -21.21 -2.50 8.08
C VAL A 99 -20.52 -3.47 7.11
N GLU A 100 -19.62 -2.98 6.29
CA GLU A 100 -18.79 -3.83 5.43
C GLU A 100 -17.96 -4.81 6.29
N LYS A 101 -18.17 -6.13 6.10
CA LYS A 101 -17.49 -7.18 6.87
C LYS A 101 -15.95 -7.08 6.81
N ASN A 102 -15.41 -6.62 5.67
CA ASN A 102 -13.98 -6.46 5.50
C ASN A 102 -13.42 -5.31 6.36
N LEU A 103 -14.21 -4.28 6.63
CA LEU A 103 -13.88 -3.24 7.59
C LEU A 103 -13.85 -3.78 9.03
N VAL A 104 -14.82 -4.64 9.39
CA VAL A 104 -14.84 -5.30 10.72
C VAL A 104 -13.60 -6.19 10.90
N TYR A 105 -13.21 -6.98 9.89
CA TYR A 105 -11.97 -7.75 9.95
C TYR A 105 -10.74 -6.88 10.09
N ALA A 106 -10.65 -5.77 9.37
CA ALA A 106 -9.54 -4.84 9.48
C ALA A 106 -9.43 -4.20 10.87
N LEU A 107 -10.58 -3.85 11.48
CA LEU A 107 -10.66 -3.38 12.86
C LEU A 107 -10.17 -4.44 13.84
N ILE A 108 -10.72 -5.65 13.83
CA ILE A 108 -10.31 -6.74 14.74
C ILE A 108 -8.81 -7.02 14.61
N LYS A 109 -8.30 -7.02 13.38
CA LYS A 109 -6.88 -7.20 13.12
C LYS A 109 -6.04 -6.07 13.72
N ALA A 110 -6.46 -4.83 13.58
CA ALA A 110 -5.75 -3.66 14.07
C ALA A 110 -5.74 -3.60 15.60
N GLU A 111 -6.87 -3.92 16.23
CA GLU A 111 -7.12 -3.80 17.67
C GLU A 111 -6.46 -4.93 18.49
N SER A 112 -6.63 -6.16 18.09
CA SER A 112 -6.22 -7.33 18.87
C SER A 112 -5.40 -8.36 18.09
N ASN A 113 -5.28 -8.22 16.78
CA ASN A 113 -4.79 -9.28 15.89
C ASN A 113 -5.52 -10.62 16.14
N PHE A 114 -6.86 -10.55 16.31
CA PHE A 114 -7.74 -11.69 16.59
C PHE A 114 -7.52 -12.37 17.96
N ASN A 115 -6.91 -11.68 18.94
CA ASN A 115 -6.79 -12.20 20.29
C ASN A 115 -8.03 -11.82 21.14
N PRO A 116 -8.94 -12.77 21.47
CA PRO A 116 -10.16 -12.45 22.22
C PRO A 116 -9.88 -12.06 23.67
N LYS A 117 -8.71 -12.40 24.21
CA LYS A 117 -8.30 -12.09 25.58
C LYS A 117 -7.41 -10.85 25.67
N ALA A 118 -7.32 -10.05 24.59
CA ALA A 118 -6.51 -8.85 24.60
C ALA A 118 -7.08 -7.82 25.58
N ILE A 119 -6.23 -7.30 26.45
CA ILE A 119 -6.53 -6.18 27.35
C ILE A 119 -5.39 -5.17 27.21
N SER A 120 -5.72 -3.93 26.86
CA SER A 120 -4.74 -2.87 26.73
C SER A 120 -4.35 -2.25 28.07
N HIS A 121 -3.27 -1.46 28.08
CA HIS A 121 -2.89 -0.67 29.26
C HIS A 121 -3.97 0.34 29.70
N GLN A 122 -4.85 0.71 28.80
CA GLN A 122 -5.98 1.62 29.07
C GLN A 122 -7.27 0.86 29.42
N ASN A 123 -7.18 -0.47 29.65
CA ASN A 123 -8.30 -1.36 29.92
C ASN A 123 -9.34 -1.45 28.78
N ALA A 124 -8.91 -1.32 27.53
CA ALA A 124 -9.72 -1.72 26.38
C ALA A 124 -9.70 -3.25 26.26
N ASN A 125 -10.84 -3.85 25.90
CA ASN A 125 -11.09 -5.27 26.09
C ASN A 125 -11.46 -5.99 24.78
N GLY A 126 -10.90 -7.17 24.59
CA GLY A 126 -11.32 -8.17 23.61
C GLY A 126 -10.89 -7.87 22.17
N LEU A 127 -11.57 -8.52 21.23
CA LEU A 127 -11.25 -8.52 19.81
C LEU A 127 -11.25 -7.11 19.19
N MET A 128 -12.22 -6.28 19.58
CA MET A 128 -12.42 -4.93 19.06
C MET A 128 -12.03 -3.84 20.07
N GLN A 129 -11.31 -4.22 21.14
CA GLN A 129 -10.72 -3.31 22.14
C GLN A 129 -11.71 -2.26 22.67
N LEU A 130 -12.85 -2.73 23.16
CA LEU A 130 -13.88 -1.83 23.70
C LEU A 130 -13.53 -1.36 25.10
N MET A 131 -13.67 -0.05 25.34
CA MET A 131 -13.69 0.51 26.68
C MET A 131 -14.97 0.07 27.40
N TYR A 132 -14.86 -0.39 28.66
CA TYR A 132 -16.00 -0.94 29.39
C TYR A 132 -17.21 0.05 29.43
N PRO A 133 -17.05 1.35 29.71
CA PRO A 133 -18.18 2.28 29.69
C PRO A 133 -18.89 2.36 28.34
N THR A 134 -18.13 2.35 27.24
CA THR A 134 -18.70 2.34 25.89
C THR A 134 -19.46 1.04 25.61
N ALA A 135 -18.83 -0.09 25.94
CA ALA A 135 -19.48 -1.40 25.80
C ALA A 135 -20.76 -1.52 26.63
N GLU A 136 -20.78 -1.00 27.86
CA GLU A 136 -21.94 -1.01 28.74
C GLU A 136 -23.10 -0.17 28.18
N GLU A 137 -22.81 1.02 27.64
CA GLU A 137 -23.85 1.84 26.96
C GLU A 137 -24.48 1.10 25.78
N LEU A 138 -23.65 0.45 24.94
CA LEU A 138 -24.12 -0.31 23.78
C LEU A 138 -24.89 -1.57 24.21
N ALA A 139 -24.38 -2.29 25.20
CA ALA A 139 -25.04 -3.48 25.73
C ALA A 139 -26.42 -3.20 26.30
N ASN A 140 -26.60 -2.07 26.97
CA ASN A 140 -27.90 -1.62 27.47
C ASN A 140 -28.91 -1.39 26.34
N LYS A 141 -28.45 -0.84 25.19
CA LYS A 141 -29.31 -0.66 23.99
C LYS A 141 -29.76 -2.00 23.40
N CYS A 142 -28.87 -3.01 23.44
CA CYS A 142 -29.15 -4.37 22.96
C CYS A 142 -29.78 -5.29 24.03
N GLN A 143 -30.06 -4.82 25.22
CA GLN A 143 -30.56 -5.61 26.36
C GLN A 143 -29.60 -6.77 26.74
N ILE A 144 -28.31 -6.60 26.51
CA ILE A 144 -27.25 -7.56 26.88
C ILE A 144 -26.81 -7.25 28.32
N LYS A 145 -26.84 -8.24 29.20
CA LYS A 145 -26.26 -8.11 30.53
C LYS A 145 -24.74 -8.23 30.43
N LEU A 146 -24.04 -7.09 30.37
CA LEU A 146 -22.58 -7.04 30.27
C LEU A 146 -21.93 -7.26 31.65
N THR A 147 -20.84 -8.01 31.66
CA THR A 147 -19.94 -8.17 32.81
C THR A 147 -18.49 -8.01 32.37
N LYS A 148 -17.55 -7.86 33.31
CA LYS A 148 -16.12 -7.78 33.01
C LYS A 148 -15.56 -9.05 32.36
N GLU A 149 -16.21 -10.19 32.61
CA GLU A 149 -15.81 -11.48 32.08
C GLU A 149 -16.35 -11.69 30.67
N ASN A 150 -17.63 -11.41 30.45
CA ASN A 150 -18.26 -11.70 29.17
C ASN A 150 -18.00 -10.64 28.08
N ILE A 151 -17.42 -9.48 28.41
CA ILE A 151 -16.94 -8.53 27.39
C ILE A 151 -15.83 -9.13 26.52
N LEU A 152 -15.14 -10.16 27.00
CA LEU A 152 -14.11 -10.90 26.26
C LEU A 152 -14.68 -12.02 25.39
N ASP A 153 -15.96 -12.32 25.51
CA ASP A 153 -16.63 -13.29 24.65
C ASP A 153 -16.66 -12.78 23.20
N PRO A 154 -16.21 -13.57 22.22
CA PRO A 154 -16.16 -13.14 20.82
C PRO A 154 -17.50 -12.67 20.25
N ASP A 155 -18.59 -13.37 20.57
CA ASP A 155 -19.93 -13.01 20.08
C ASP A 155 -20.36 -11.63 20.60
N ILE A 156 -20.23 -11.41 21.92
CA ILE A 156 -20.58 -10.14 22.57
C ILE A 156 -19.66 -9.01 22.10
N ASN A 157 -18.35 -9.25 22.06
CA ASN A 157 -17.38 -8.21 21.73
C ASN A 157 -17.49 -7.74 20.28
N ILE A 158 -17.67 -8.67 19.32
CA ILE A 158 -17.88 -8.35 17.91
C ILE A 158 -19.22 -7.66 17.71
N ASN A 159 -20.30 -8.12 18.37
CA ASN A 159 -21.60 -7.45 18.35
C ASN A 159 -21.46 -5.97 18.72
N LEU A 160 -21.00 -5.70 19.94
CA LEU A 160 -20.92 -4.34 20.47
C LEU A 160 -19.92 -3.48 19.68
N GLY A 161 -18.78 -4.03 19.24
CA GLY A 161 -17.79 -3.32 18.47
C GLY A 161 -18.29 -2.96 17.05
N THR A 162 -19.03 -3.88 16.41
CA THR A 162 -19.62 -3.62 15.09
C THR A 162 -20.74 -2.59 15.19
N GLN A 163 -21.57 -2.66 16.24
CA GLN A 163 -22.56 -1.63 16.51
C GLN A 163 -21.92 -0.25 16.72
N TYR A 164 -20.79 -0.20 17.48
CA TYR A 164 -20.10 1.06 17.73
C TYR A 164 -19.57 1.70 16.46
N ILE A 165 -18.88 0.94 15.61
CA ILE A 165 -18.41 1.50 14.34
C ILE A 165 -19.56 1.88 13.42
N ALA A 166 -20.69 1.16 13.41
CA ALA A 166 -21.89 1.52 12.65
C ALA A 166 -22.43 2.90 13.06
N ILE A 167 -22.54 3.15 14.36
CA ILE A 167 -22.97 4.46 14.89
C ILE A 167 -22.01 5.58 14.44
N LEU A 168 -20.71 5.30 14.41
CA LEU A 168 -19.72 6.30 13.99
C LEU A 168 -19.73 6.53 12.48
N LEU A 169 -19.99 5.48 11.69
CA LEU A 169 -20.17 5.59 10.23
C LEU A 169 -21.41 6.42 9.88
N ASP A 170 -22.53 6.18 10.57
CA ASP A 170 -23.76 6.96 10.41
C ASP A 170 -23.55 8.44 10.77
N LYS A 171 -22.81 8.70 11.86
CA LYS A 171 -22.53 10.06 12.32
C LYS A 171 -21.65 10.88 11.38
N TYR A 172 -20.62 10.27 10.82
CA TYR A 172 -19.59 11.00 10.06
C TYR A 172 -19.71 10.83 8.55
N GLU A 173 -20.49 9.88 8.05
CA GLU A 173 -20.64 9.54 6.62
C GLU A 173 -19.30 9.35 5.88
N CYS A 174 -18.21 9.12 6.65
CA CYS A 174 -16.83 8.98 6.18
C CYS A 174 -16.11 7.92 7.02
N VAL A 175 -15.55 6.93 6.36
CA VAL A 175 -14.89 5.79 7.04
C VAL A 175 -13.69 6.26 7.85
N GLU A 176 -12.88 7.15 7.30
CA GLU A 176 -11.67 7.65 7.94
C GLU A 176 -11.99 8.44 9.22
N LEU A 177 -13.04 9.26 9.21
CA LEU A 177 -13.47 10.01 10.40
C LEU A 177 -14.12 9.09 11.44
N ALA A 178 -14.89 8.09 11.01
CA ALA A 178 -15.44 7.07 11.90
C ALA A 178 -14.33 6.28 12.61
N LEU A 179 -13.29 5.87 11.88
CA LEU A 179 -12.11 5.21 12.43
C LEU A 179 -11.32 6.13 13.39
N ALA A 180 -11.17 7.40 13.03
CA ALA A 180 -10.54 8.37 13.93
C ALA A 180 -11.33 8.54 15.22
N ALA A 181 -12.67 8.56 15.13
CA ALA A 181 -13.55 8.67 16.29
C ALA A 181 -13.57 7.38 17.13
N TYR A 182 -13.45 6.21 16.49
CA TYR A 182 -13.33 4.93 17.19
C TYR A 182 -12.09 4.93 18.11
N ASN A 183 -10.96 5.38 17.60
CA ASN A 183 -9.68 5.40 18.33
C ASN A 183 -9.54 6.59 19.29
N ALA A 184 -9.82 7.80 18.84
CA ALA A 184 -9.60 9.02 19.63
C ALA A 184 -10.82 9.48 20.42
N GLY A 185 -12.00 8.89 20.17
CA GLY A 185 -13.27 9.32 20.71
C GLY A 185 -13.92 10.42 19.85
N SER A 186 -15.24 10.33 19.63
CA SER A 186 -16.03 11.24 18.81
C SER A 186 -15.89 12.71 19.23
N GLY A 187 -15.81 12.97 20.54
CA GLY A 187 -15.65 14.34 21.05
C GLY A 187 -14.36 15.04 20.62
N ASN A 188 -13.28 14.29 20.36
CA ASN A 188 -12.05 14.88 19.82
C ASN A 188 -12.19 15.18 18.32
N VAL A 189 -12.76 14.26 17.56
CA VAL A 189 -13.01 14.46 16.12
C VAL A 189 -13.93 15.65 15.89
N ASP A 190 -15.03 15.76 16.64
CA ASP A 190 -15.95 16.91 16.59
C ASP A 190 -15.23 18.25 16.86
N LYS A 191 -14.34 18.25 17.87
CA LYS A 191 -13.52 19.46 18.18
C LYS A 191 -12.56 19.79 17.04
N TRP A 192 -11.94 18.80 16.41
CA TRP A 192 -11.01 19.03 15.31
C TRP A 192 -11.72 19.58 14.09
N ILE A 193 -12.89 19.04 13.72
CA ILE A 193 -13.73 19.55 12.65
C ILE A 193 -14.20 20.98 12.96
N LYS A 194 -14.74 21.21 14.16
CA LYS A 194 -15.23 22.57 14.58
C LYS A 194 -14.13 23.63 14.54
N LYS A 195 -12.89 23.25 14.82
CA LYS A 195 -11.72 24.14 14.79
C LYS A 195 -11.11 24.29 13.39
N GLY A 196 -11.61 23.59 12.38
CA GLY A 196 -11.06 23.57 11.02
C GLY A 196 -9.68 22.92 10.94
N ILE A 197 -9.33 22.03 11.88
CA ILE A 197 -8.05 21.29 11.88
C ILE A 197 -8.12 20.15 10.86
N ILE A 198 -9.27 19.49 10.78
CA ILE A 198 -9.60 18.50 9.76
C ILE A 198 -10.94 18.84 9.13
N LYS A 199 -11.13 18.46 7.88
CA LYS A 199 -12.39 18.64 7.15
C LYS A 199 -13.43 17.60 7.54
N SER A 200 -14.70 17.98 7.42
CA SER A 200 -15.83 17.10 7.70
C SER A 200 -16.01 15.97 6.66
N ASP A 201 -15.38 16.07 5.50
CA ASP A 201 -15.40 15.07 4.45
C ASP A 201 -14.24 14.04 4.56
N GLY A 202 -13.36 14.20 5.56
CA GLY A 202 -12.23 13.29 5.80
C GLY A 202 -11.10 13.37 4.75
N SER A 203 -11.15 14.32 3.81
CA SER A 203 -10.18 14.38 2.70
C SER A 203 -8.76 14.79 3.13
N ASP A 204 -8.56 15.14 4.39
CA ASP A 204 -7.29 15.63 4.94
C ASP A 204 -6.91 14.97 6.27
N ILE A 205 -7.09 13.65 6.34
CA ILE A 205 -6.75 12.83 7.52
C ILE A 205 -5.29 12.97 7.97
N GLU A 206 -4.41 13.44 7.10
CA GLU A 206 -3.03 13.76 7.44
C GLU A 206 -2.90 14.85 8.52
N ASN A 207 -3.91 15.70 8.65
CA ASN A 207 -3.98 16.78 9.63
C ASN A 207 -4.50 16.32 11.01
N ILE A 208 -4.88 15.05 11.18
CA ILE A 208 -5.27 14.51 12.49
C ILE A 208 -4.15 14.78 13.50
N PRO A 209 -4.43 15.55 14.60
CA PRO A 209 -3.38 16.01 15.52
C PRO A 209 -2.71 14.89 16.30
N TYR A 210 -3.45 13.82 16.60
CA TYR A 210 -2.91 12.67 17.30
C TYR A 210 -2.21 11.73 16.32
N LYS A 211 -0.87 11.68 16.39
CA LYS A 211 -0.06 10.84 15.51
C LYS A 211 -0.48 9.36 15.56
N GLU A 212 -0.84 8.87 16.75
CA GLU A 212 -1.33 7.50 16.92
C GLU A 212 -2.61 7.27 16.13
N THR A 213 -3.60 8.16 16.28
CA THR A 213 -4.88 8.08 15.55
C THR A 213 -4.68 8.19 14.03
N ASN A 214 -3.79 9.09 13.56
CA ASN A 214 -3.47 9.20 12.16
C ASN A 214 -2.89 7.89 11.59
N MET A 215 -1.94 7.28 12.31
CA MET A 215 -1.35 5.99 11.91
C MET A 215 -2.37 4.85 11.98
N TYR A 216 -3.26 4.86 12.96
CA TYR A 216 -4.34 3.90 13.13
C TYR A 216 -5.29 3.91 11.94
N VAL A 217 -5.81 5.07 11.55
CA VAL A 217 -6.69 5.20 10.40
C VAL A 217 -6.02 4.67 9.13
N ARG A 218 -4.79 5.11 8.83
CA ARG A 218 -4.04 4.65 7.65
C ARG A 218 -3.79 3.15 7.64
N LYS A 219 -3.51 2.57 8.82
CA LYS A 219 -3.29 1.13 8.95
C LYS A 219 -4.57 0.35 8.62
N ILE A 220 -5.71 0.78 9.18
CA ILE A 220 -6.97 0.08 8.96
C ILE A 220 -7.44 0.22 7.51
N MET A 221 -7.38 1.41 6.93
CA MET A 221 -7.75 1.62 5.52
C MET A 221 -6.94 0.72 4.59
N ARG A 222 -5.62 0.63 4.78
CA ARG A 222 -4.78 -0.30 4.02
C ARG A 222 -5.17 -1.76 4.24
N ASP A 223 -5.41 -2.17 5.50
CA ASP A 223 -5.76 -3.54 5.82
C ASP A 223 -7.17 -3.88 5.29
N TYR A 224 -8.09 -2.93 5.27
CA TYR A 224 -9.41 -3.04 4.67
C TYR A 224 -9.35 -3.30 3.15
N GLU A 225 -8.55 -2.53 2.41
CA GLU A 225 -8.31 -2.76 0.98
C GLU A 225 -7.76 -4.17 0.72
N ILE A 226 -6.81 -4.63 1.54
CA ILE A 226 -6.27 -5.99 1.40
C ILE A 226 -7.35 -7.07 1.64
N TYR A 227 -8.26 -6.88 2.61
CA TYR A 227 -9.36 -7.82 2.82
C TYR A 227 -10.32 -7.86 1.64
N ILE A 228 -10.59 -6.72 0.98
CA ILE A 228 -11.38 -6.66 -0.26
C ILE A 228 -10.67 -7.42 -1.40
N GLU A 229 -9.37 -7.18 -1.60
CA GLU A 229 -8.57 -7.87 -2.62
C GLU A 229 -8.54 -9.39 -2.43
N LEU A 230 -8.62 -9.88 -1.20
CA LEU A 230 -8.63 -11.32 -0.91
C LEU A 230 -9.97 -12.00 -1.22
N GLU A 231 -11.04 -11.24 -1.44
CA GLU A 231 -12.37 -11.75 -1.85
C GLU A 231 -12.56 -11.75 -3.38
N SER A 232 -11.80 -10.91 -4.08
CA SER A 232 -11.76 -10.87 -5.55
C SER A 232 -10.94 -12.04 -6.13
#